data_db12e2673d5f99769467e48dd6d08faa
#
_entry.id   db12e2673d5f99769467e48dd6d08faa
#
_cell.length_a   1.000
_cell.length_b   1.000
_cell.length_c   1.000
_cell.angle_alpha   90.00
_cell.angle_beta   90.00
_cell.angle_gamma   90.00
#
_symmetry.space_group_name_H-M   'P 1'
#
loop_
_entity.id
_entity.type
_entity.pdbx_description
1 polymer ?
#
loop_
_entity_poly.entity_id
_entity_poly.type
_entity_poly.pdbx_seq_one_letter_code
_entity_poly.pdbx_strand_id
1 'polypeptide(L)' 'MTKLRSHFKHNIFMLDEAGELLEHLGGTEDYLLAAELYEVTLKRWPTARIQMRHGARIVYDSMRGATL' A
#
# COMPACT_ATOMS: atom_id res chain seq x y z
N MET A 1 -2.82 2.11 20.45
CA MET A 1 -2.61 2.23 20.01
C MET A 1 -2.34 2.39 19.26
N THR A 2 -2.26 2.37 18.84
CA THR A 2 -2.04 2.47 18.03
C THR A 2 -1.78 2.82 17.34
N LYS A 3 -1.60 2.98 17.09
CA LYS A 3 -1.38 3.40 16.42
C LYS A 3 -1.16 3.13 15.28
N LEU A 4 -1.53 3.05 14.76
CA LEU A 4 -1.45 2.65 13.66
C LEU A 4 -1.01 3.54 12.82
N ARG A 5 -0.73 4.53 13.08
CA ARG A 5 -0.34 5.47 12.38
C ARG A 5 0.83 5.21 11.98
N SER A 6 1.09 5.20 10.98
CA SER A 6 2.30 5.02 10.59
C SER A 6 3.10 6.19 10.65
N HIS A 7 4.30 6.06 10.91
CA HIS A 7 5.19 7.18 10.90
C HIS A 7 5.91 7.29 9.59
N PHE A 8 5.64 6.44 8.62
CA PHE A 8 6.36 6.45 7.36
C PHE A 8 5.63 7.30 6.34
N LYS A 9 6.39 7.89 5.41
CA LYS A 9 5.79 8.67 4.37
C LYS A 9 5.06 7.80 3.37
N HIS A 10 5.60 6.63 3.09
CA HIS A 10 5.01 5.73 2.10
C HIS A 10 4.56 4.46 2.79
N ASN A 11 3.34 4.07 2.57
CA ASN A 11 2.77 2.90 3.22
C ASN A 11 2.06 2.02 2.22
N ILE A 12 2.11 0.73 2.47
CA ILE A 12 1.47 -0.26 1.61
C ILE A 12 0.34 -0.89 2.41
N PHE A 13 -0.84 -0.92 1.83
CA PHE A 13 -2.02 -1.47 2.49
C PHE A 13 -2.69 -2.52 1.62
N MET A 14 -3.31 -3.49 2.29
CA MET A 14 -4.19 -4.42 1.62
C MET A 14 -5.62 -3.98 1.93
N LEU A 15 -6.48 -3.97 0.92
CA LEU A 15 -7.85 -3.56 1.09
C LEU A 15 -8.78 -4.73 0.81
N ASP A 16 -9.99 -4.67 1.35
CA ASP A 16 -10.97 -5.69 1.06
C ASP A 16 -11.78 -5.27 -0.17
N GLU A 17 -12.79 -6.04 -0.50
CA GLU A 17 -13.59 -5.80 -1.69
C GLU A 17 -14.37 -4.50 -1.62
N ALA A 18 -14.68 -4.08 -0.43
CA ALA A 18 -15.40 -2.83 -0.26
C ALA A 18 -14.49 -1.62 -0.30
N GLY A 19 -13.18 -1.84 -0.39
CA GLY A 19 -12.23 -0.75 -0.40
C GLY A 19 -11.79 -0.31 0.98
N GLU A 20 -12.12 -1.09 1.98
CA GLU A 20 -11.72 -0.76 3.35
C GLU A 20 -10.34 -1.32 3.63
N LEU A 21 -9.61 -0.67 4.49
CA LEU A 21 -8.28 -1.14 4.86
C LEU A 21 -8.37 -2.44 5.64
N LEU A 22 -7.70 -3.45 5.16
CA LEU A 22 -7.64 -4.72 5.84
C LEU A 22 -6.38 -4.83 6.66
N GLU A 23 -5.26 -4.45 6.11
CA GLU A 23 -3.99 -4.67 6.78
C GLU A 23 -2.95 -3.70 6.28
N HIS A 24 -2.10 -3.24 7.17
CA HIS A 24 -0.96 -2.41 6.83
C HIS A 24 0.22 -3.36 6.61
N LEU A 25 0.66 -3.47 5.38
CA LEU A 25 1.68 -4.46 5.03
C LEU A 25 3.09 -3.98 5.25
N GLY A 26 3.34 -2.69 5.17
CA GLY A 26 4.67 -2.17 5.39
C GLY A 26 4.75 -0.70 5.11
N GLY A 27 5.89 -0.12 5.39
CA GLY A 27 6.08 1.29 5.16
C GLY A 27 7.54 1.66 5.14
N THR A 28 7.85 2.78 4.53
CA THR A 28 9.21 3.27 4.46
C THR A 28 9.21 4.75 4.11
N GLU A 29 10.29 5.44 4.45
CA GLU A 29 10.44 6.83 4.09
C GLU A 29 10.91 6.99 2.64
N ASP A 30 11.48 5.94 2.08
CA ASP A 30 12.13 6.01 0.78
C ASP A 30 11.16 5.55 -0.30
N TYR A 31 10.92 6.41 -1.29
CA TYR A 31 9.98 6.07 -2.35
C TYR A 31 10.42 4.86 -3.15
N LEU A 32 11.71 4.73 -3.44
CA LEU A 32 12.17 3.60 -4.23
C LEU A 32 11.98 2.29 -3.51
N LEU A 33 12.23 2.28 -2.20
CA LEU A 33 11.98 1.09 -1.42
C LEU A 33 10.49 0.81 -1.36
N ALA A 34 9.68 1.85 -1.27
CA ALA A 34 8.23 1.66 -1.23
C ALA A 34 7.75 1.03 -2.54
N ALA A 35 8.30 1.47 -3.66
CA ALA A 35 7.91 0.92 -4.94
C ALA A 35 8.29 -0.55 -5.03
N GLU A 36 9.45 -0.90 -4.52
CA GLU A 36 9.86 -2.30 -4.52
C GLU A 36 9.01 -3.12 -3.59
N LEU A 37 8.68 -2.57 -2.44
CA LEU A 37 7.81 -3.26 -1.50
C LEU A 37 6.44 -3.50 -2.12
N TYR A 38 5.93 -2.51 -2.83
CA TYR A 38 4.66 -2.65 -3.52
C TYR A 38 4.72 -3.80 -4.52
N GLU A 39 5.80 -3.87 -5.31
CA GLU A 39 5.96 -4.95 -6.28
C GLU A 39 6.00 -6.31 -5.61
N VAL A 40 6.69 -6.41 -4.49
CA VAL A 40 6.77 -7.65 -3.75
C VAL A 40 5.40 -8.06 -3.24
N THR A 41 4.62 -7.11 -2.75
CA THR A 41 3.30 -7.43 -2.23
C THR A 41 2.36 -7.88 -3.34
N LEU A 42 2.49 -7.31 -4.52
CA LEU A 42 1.68 -7.75 -5.66
C LEU A 42 1.96 -9.20 -6.00
N LYS A 43 3.21 -9.60 -5.93
CA LYS A 43 3.56 -10.97 -6.23
C LYS A 43 3.13 -11.92 -5.14
N ARG A 44 3.18 -11.44 -3.91
CA ARG A 44 2.83 -12.30 -2.80
C ARG A 44 1.34 -12.52 -2.70
N TRP A 45 0.55 -11.51 -3.03
CA TRP A 45 -0.90 -11.61 -2.98
C TRP A 45 -1.50 -11.12 -4.31
N PRO A 46 -1.37 -11.94 -5.34
CA PRO A 46 -1.73 -11.49 -6.69
C PRO A 46 -3.20 -11.19 -6.90
N THR A 47 -4.07 -11.72 -6.06
CA THR A 47 -5.49 -11.44 -6.22
C THR A 47 -6.01 -10.41 -5.23
N ALA A 48 -5.15 -9.91 -4.37
CA ALA A 48 -5.58 -8.92 -3.38
C ALA A 48 -5.50 -7.53 -3.95
N ARG A 49 -6.27 -6.64 -3.37
CA ARG A 49 -6.18 -5.24 -3.74
C ARG A 49 -5.14 -4.58 -2.86
N ILE A 50 -4.10 -4.06 -3.47
CA ILE A 50 -2.98 -3.47 -2.76
C ILE A 50 -2.88 -2.01 -3.15
N GLN A 51 -2.66 -1.14 -2.18
CA GLN A 51 -2.45 0.28 -2.45
C GLN A 51 -1.16 0.74 -1.79
N MET A 52 -0.46 1.62 -2.48
CA MET A 52 0.64 2.35 -1.88
C MET A 52 0.19 3.80 -1.71
N ARG A 53 0.34 4.34 -0.54
CA ARG A 53 -0.07 5.71 -0.25
C ARG A 53 1.08 6.54 0.26
N HIS A 54 1.04 7.82 -0.08
CA HIS A 54 1.95 8.79 0.48
C HIS A 54 1.06 9.71 1.31
N GLY A 55 1.06 9.50 2.62
CA GLY A 55 0.07 10.13 3.45
C GLY A 55 -1.29 9.62 3.07
N ALA A 56 -2.22 10.51 2.80
CA ALA A 56 -3.55 10.12 2.38
C ALA A 56 -3.67 9.92 0.89
N ARG A 57 -2.60 10.28 0.14
CA ARG A 57 -2.70 10.25 -1.30
C ARG A 57 -2.35 8.88 -1.83
N ILE A 58 -3.19 8.35 -2.71
CA ILE A 58 -2.95 7.05 -3.29
C ILE A 58 -1.98 7.21 -4.46
N VAL A 59 -0.86 6.52 -4.37
CA VAL A 59 0.15 6.57 -5.43
C VAL A 59 -0.07 5.45 -6.43
N TYR A 60 -0.29 4.24 -5.94
CA TYR A 60 -0.57 3.08 -6.79
C TYR A 60 -1.74 2.30 -6.20
N ASP A 61 -2.51 1.68 -7.07
CA ASP A 61 -3.63 0.86 -6.65
C ASP A 61 -3.71 -0.30 -7.64
N SER A 62 -3.55 -1.50 -7.16
CA SER A 62 -3.48 -2.66 -8.04
C SER A 62 -4.76 -2.90 -8.82
N MET A 63 -5.89 -2.47 -8.28
CA MET A 63 -7.14 -2.63 -9.00
C MET A 63 -7.30 -1.65 -10.13
N ARG A 64 -6.63 -0.48 -10.04
CA ARG A 64 -6.70 0.49 -11.06
C ARG A 64 -5.58 0.36 -12.00
N GLY A 65 -4.74 -0.54 -11.79
CA GLY A 65 -3.56 -0.64 -12.57
C GLY A 65 -2.65 0.45 -12.24
N ALA A 66 -2.07 1.05 -13.16
CA ALA A 66 -1.11 2.00 -12.91
C ALA A 66 -1.67 3.24 -12.63
N THR A 67 -2.17 3.63 -12.42
CA THR A 67 -2.56 4.78 -12.08
C THR A 67 -2.43 5.75 -12.74
N LEU A 68 -2.50 6.18 -12.83
CA LEU A 68 -2.61 7.06 -13.32
C LEU A 68 -2.54 7.83 -13.27
#